data_08168a7d41816c1b814d2c43d6c890d4
#
_entry.id   08168a7d41816c1b814d2c43d6c890d4
#
_cell.length_a   1.000
_cell.length_b   1.000
_cell.length_c   1.000
_cell.angle_alpha   90.00
_cell.angle_beta   90.00
_cell.angle_gamma   90.00
#
_symmetry.space_group_name_H-M   'P 1'
#
loop_
_entity.id
_entity.type
_entity.pdbx_description
1 polymer ?
#
loop_
_entity_poly.entity_id
_entity_poly.type
_entity_poly.pdbx_seq_one_letter_code
_entity_poly.pdbx_strand_id
1 'polypeptide(L)'
;MILITRHKKDSSLLQSALRKKKLEPIAFPLTKFTYLKKNINKSKNIFIIASPRSVLFLRKNYLHILQNQRFLVIGKKTSKKLIESGFRNILVSANTSDELIKKLKSKKLNS
;
A
#
# COMPACT_ATOMS: atom_id res chain seq x y z
N MET A 1 16.88 -10.06 -24.46
CA MET A 1 16.81 -10.39 -23.01
C MET A 1 16.25 -9.21 -22.25
N ILE A 2 15.28 -9.46 -21.39
CA ILE A 2 14.69 -8.42 -20.53
C ILE A 2 14.97 -8.79 -19.09
N LEU A 3 15.60 -7.89 -18.33
CA LEU A 3 15.90 -8.08 -16.92
C LEU A 3 14.86 -7.36 -16.08
N ILE A 4 14.18 -8.11 -15.19
CA ILE A 4 13.19 -7.56 -14.28
C ILE A 4 13.82 -7.46 -12.89
N THR A 5 13.99 -6.24 -12.39
CA THR A 5 14.65 -5.97 -11.11
C THR A 5 13.70 -5.72 -9.94
N ARG A 6 12.41 -5.80 -10.18
CA ARG A 6 11.38 -5.62 -9.13
C ARG A 6 11.38 -6.80 -8.15
N HIS A 7 10.77 -6.58 -6.98
CA HIS A 7 10.57 -7.62 -6.00
C HIS A 7 9.88 -8.85 -6.64
N LYS A 8 10.25 -10.04 -6.21
CA LYS A 8 9.79 -11.31 -6.80
C LYS A 8 8.27 -11.39 -6.97
N LYS A 9 7.50 -10.99 -5.97
CA LYS A 9 6.03 -11.02 -6.03
C LYS A 9 5.48 -10.04 -7.06
N ASP A 10 6.12 -8.88 -7.20
CA ASP A 10 5.66 -7.83 -8.12
C ASP A 10 6.05 -8.14 -9.56
N SER A 11 7.05 -8.98 -9.78
CA SER A 11 7.54 -9.31 -11.12
C SER A 11 6.80 -10.45 -11.80
N SER A 12 6.07 -11.28 -11.07
CA SER A 12 5.44 -12.50 -11.62
C SER A 12 4.41 -12.21 -12.71
N LEU A 13 3.55 -11.22 -12.52
CA LEU A 13 2.57 -10.80 -13.54
C LEU A 13 3.24 -10.24 -14.78
N LEU A 14 4.29 -9.43 -14.58
CA LEU A 14 5.05 -8.86 -15.67
C LEU A 14 5.78 -9.93 -16.47
N GLN A 15 6.37 -10.92 -15.80
CA GLN A 15 7.00 -12.06 -16.46
C GLN A 15 6.00 -12.82 -17.35
N SER A 16 4.80 -13.11 -16.83
CA SER A 16 3.76 -13.79 -17.58
C SER A 16 3.31 -13.00 -18.80
N ALA A 17 3.12 -11.68 -18.63
CA ALA A 17 2.73 -10.81 -19.73
C ALA A 17 3.80 -10.74 -20.83
N LEU A 18 5.07 -10.68 -20.45
CA LEU A 18 6.18 -10.65 -21.40
C LEU A 18 6.33 -11.98 -22.15
N ARG A 19 6.16 -13.11 -21.47
CA ARG A 19 6.20 -14.44 -22.11
C ARG A 19 5.09 -14.61 -23.14
N LYS A 20 3.89 -14.08 -22.88
CA LYS A 20 2.78 -14.09 -23.84
C LYS A 20 3.12 -13.34 -25.14
N LYS A 21 4.00 -12.36 -25.07
CA LYS A 21 4.50 -11.62 -26.23
C LYS A 21 5.77 -12.24 -26.84
N LYS A 22 6.10 -13.46 -26.48
CA LYS A 22 7.30 -14.20 -26.94
C LYS A 22 8.62 -13.50 -26.57
N LEU A 23 8.62 -12.75 -25.48
CA LEU A 23 9.82 -12.16 -24.91
C LEU A 23 10.33 -13.04 -23.78
N GLU A 24 11.64 -13.07 -23.57
CA GLU A 24 12.27 -13.87 -22.52
C GLU A 24 12.63 -12.99 -21.32
N PRO A 25 11.77 -12.91 -20.28
CA PRO A 25 12.10 -12.16 -19.09
C PRO A 25 12.98 -12.98 -18.15
N ILE A 26 13.95 -12.32 -17.54
CA ILE A 26 14.74 -12.87 -16.43
C ILE A 26 14.41 -12.07 -15.17
N ALA A 27 13.91 -12.75 -14.16
CA ALA A 27 13.66 -12.13 -12.87
C ALA A 27 14.98 -12.05 -12.09
N PHE A 28 15.39 -10.85 -11.75
CA PHE A 28 16.56 -10.58 -10.93
C PHE A 28 16.19 -9.53 -9.88
N PRO A 29 15.45 -9.93 -8.82
CA PRO A 29 15.01 -8.98 -7.82
C PRO A 29 16.19 -8.38 -7.06
N LEU A 30 16.28 -7.05 -7.09
CA LEU A 30 17.32 -6.30 -6.38
C LEU A 30 16.87 -5.88 -4.97
N THR A 31 15.59 -6.04 -4.66
CA THR A 31 15.03 -5.64 -3.37
C THR A 31 14.40 -6.81 -2.65
N LYS A 32 14.63 -6.85 -1.33
CA LYS A 32 13.96 -7.76 -0.41
C LYS A 32 13.32 -6.93 0.69
N PHE A 33 12.05 -7.21 0.99
CA PHE A 33 11.35 -6.51 2.05
C PHE A 33 11.36 -7.28 3.36
N THR A 34 11.73 -6.59 4.43
CA THR A 34 11.66 -7.13 5.79
C THR A 34 10.76 -6.21 6.61
N TYR A 35 9.78 -6.79 7.27
CA TYR A 35 8.84 -6.01 8.09
C TYR A 35 9.36 -5.90 9.52
N LEU A 36 9.38 -4.67 10.02
CA LEU A 36 9.75 -4.38 11.40
C LEU A 36 8.48 -4.25 12.25
N LYS A 37 8.32 -5.12 13.23
CA LYS A 37 7.22 -5.00 14.18
C LYS A 37 7.52 -3.90 15.18
N LYS A 38 6.61 -2.95 15.29
CA LYS A 38 6.66 -1.88 16.29
C LYS A 38 5.34 -1.82 17.04
N ASN A 39 5.39 -1.36 18.28
CA ASN A 39 4.17 -1.11 19.02
C ASN A 39 3.45 0.10 18.43
N ILE A 40 2.18 -0.11 18.08
CA ILE A 40 1.32 0.95 17.54
C ILE A 40 0.27 1.25 18.60
N ASN A 41 0.24 2.49 19.09
CA ASN A 41 -0.75 2.91 20.05
C ASN A 41 -2.11 3.13 19.39
N LYS A 42 -3.16 2.66 20.06
CA LYS A 42 -4.57 2.96 19.73
C LYS A 42 -4.91 4.40 20.05
N SER A 43 -4.13 5.35 19.67
CA SER A 43 -4.44 6.75 19.98
C SER A 43 -5.39 7.31 18.91
N LYS A 44 -5.83 8.55 19.13
CA LYS A 44 -6.65 9.30 18.19
C LYS A 44 -5.89 9.68 16.91
N ASN A 45 -4.83 8.97 16.59
CA ASN A 45 -3.96 9.27 15.46
C ASN A 45 -4.64 8.95 14.12
N ILE A 46 -4.24 9.71 13.14
CA ILE A 46 -4.59 9.44 11.74
C ILE A 46 -3.38 8.78 11.10
N PHE A 47 -3.61 7.69 10.41
CA PHE A 47 -2.56 6.94 9.74
C PHE A 47 -2.51 7.29 8.26
N ILE A 48 -1.32 7.56 7.74
CA ILE A 48 -1.10 7.75 6.31
C ILE A 48 -0.51 6.47 5.75
N ILE A 49 -1.15 5.92 4.74
CA ILE A 49 -0.67 4.69 4.09
C ILE A 49 -0.57 4.91 2.59
N ALA A 50 0.57 4.55 2.02
CA ALA A 50 0.90 4.85 0.62
C ALA A 50 1.34 3.61 -0.18
N SER A 51 1.25 2.41 0.40
CA SER A 51 1.73 1.19 -0.24
C SER A 51 0.78 0.02 0.02
N PRO A 52 0.37 -0.73 -1.01
CA PRO A 52 -0.42 -1.94 -0.81
C PRO A 52 0.29 -2.98 0.06
N ARG A 53 1.60 -3.02 0.01
CA ARG A 53 2.41 -3.93 0.82
C ARG A 53 2.31 -3.61 2.30
N SER A 54 2.27 -2.33 2.65
CA SER A 54 2.06 -1.88 4.03
C SER A 54 0.69 -2.31 4.53
N VAL A 55 -0.34 -2.28 3.68
CA VAL A 55 -1.68 -2.75 4.04
C VAL A 55 -1.67 -4.23 4.41
N LEU A 56 -0.98 -5.06 3.64
CA LEU A 56 -0.88 -6.50 3.93
C LEU A 56 -0.22 -6.75 5.29
N PHE A 57 0.82 -6.01 5.59
CA PHE A 57 1.50 -6.10 6.88
C PHE A 57 0.58 -5.68 8.03
N LEU A 58 -0.14 -4.58 7.89
CA LEU A 58 -1.08 -4.11 8.90
C LEU A 58 -2.22 -5.13 9.12
N ARG A 59 -2.77 -5.67 8.06
CA ARG A 59 -3.80 -6.70 8.15
C ARG A 59 -3.33 -7.90 8.95
N LYS A 60 -2.14 -8.40 8.66
CA LYS A 60 -1.61 -9.60 9.30
C LYS A 60 -1.33 -9.41 10.78
N ASN A 61 -0.84 -8.23 11.17
CA ASN A 61 -0.29 -8.02 12.50
C ASN A 61 -1.11 -7.10 13.39
N TYR A 62 -1.93 -6.20 12.82
CA TYR A 62 -2.57 -5.10 13.56
C TYR A 62 -4.04 -4.91 13.26
N LEU A 63 -4.70 -5.83 12.54
CA LEU A 63 -6.09 -5.64 12.11
C LEU A 63 -7.02 -5.35 13.29
N HIS A 64 -6.95 -6.14 14.36
CA HIS A 64 -7.81 -5.96 15.54
C HIS A 64 -7.60 -4.61 16.24
N ILE A 65 -6.37 -4.08 16.16
CA ILE A 65 -6.01 -2.83 16.81
C ILE A 65 -6.41 -1.63 15.95
N LEU A 66 -6.21 -1.72 14.63
CA LEU A 66 -6.32 -0.59 13.72
C LEU A 66 -7.58 -0.59 12.85
N GLN A 67 -8.44 -1.60 12.97
CA GLN A 67 -9.60 -1.79 12.10
C GLN A 67 -10.51 -0.55 12.03
N ASN A 68 -10.68 0.15 13.12
CA ASN A 68 -11.53 1.32 13.22
C ASN A 68 -10.76 2.65 13.29
N GLN A 69 -9.47 2.61 13.05
CA GLN A 69 -8.66 3.83 12.99
C GLN A 69 -8.87 4.58 11.68
N ARG A 70 -8.54 5.86 11.70
CA ARG A 70 -8.72 6.75 10.56
C ARG A 70 -7.51 6.72 9.64
N PHE A 71 -7.74 6.57 8.35
CA PHE A 71 -6.68 6.48 7.35
C PHE A 71 -6.78 7.59 6.30
N LEU A 72 -5.62 8.09 5.92
CA LEU A 72 -5.40 8.85 4.69
C LEU A 72 -4.63 7.94 3.74
N VAL A 73 -5.08 7.83 2.52
CA VAL A 73 -4.55 6.84 1.57
C VAL A 73 -4.03 7.51 0.31
N ILE A 74 -2.85 7.10 -0.13
CA ILE A 74 -2.27 7.50 -1.41
C ILE A 74 -2.20 6.28 -2.31
N GLY A 75 -2.87 6.35 -3.47
CA GLY A 75 -2.90 5.32 -4.49
C GLY A 75 -4.19 4.50 -4.51
N LYS A 76 -4.70 4.26 -5.71
CA LYS A 76 -5.93 3.49 -5.92
C LYS A 76 -5.78 2.04 -5.45
N LYS A 77 -4.65 1.42 -5.75
CA LYS A 77 -4.37 0.03 -5.34
C LYS A 77 -4.28 -0.09 -3.82
N THR A 78 -3.69 0.88 -3.17
CA THR A 78 -3.59 0.92 -1.71
C THR A 78 -4.96 1.06 -1.07
N SER A 79 -5.79 1.97 -1.58
CA SER A 79 -7.16 2.18 -1.11
C SER A 79 -8.00 0.92 -1.25
N LYS A 80 -7.98 0.31 -2.43
CA LYS A 80 -8.69 -0.94 -2.71
C LYS A 80 -8.25 -2.05 -1.75
N LYS A 81 -6.94 -2.21 -1.56
CA LYS A 81 -6.39 -3.23 -0.67
C LYS A 81 -6.79 -3.00 0.78
N LEU A 82 -6.84 -1.74 1.19
CA LEU A 82 -7.23 -1.36 2.55
C LEU A 82 -8.68 -1.77 2.83
N ILE A 83 -9.59 -1.47 1.92
CA ILE A 83 -11.02 -1.83 2.01
C ILE A 83 -11.18 -3.34 2.02
N GLU A 84 -10.54 -4.05 1.09
CA GLU A 84 -10.59 -5.51 1.00
C GLU A 84 -10.02 -6.19 2.26
N SER A 85 -9.11 -5.53 2.95
CA SER A 85 -8.48 -6.05 4.17
C SER A 85 -9.30 -5.83 5.43
N GLY A 86 -10.40 -5.10 5.37
CA GLY A 86 -11.31 -4.91 6.50
C GLY A 86 -11.12 -3.60 7.28
N PHE A 87 -10.30 -2.68 6.78
CA PHE A 87 -10.18 -1.34 7.36
C PHE A 87 -11.31 -0.46 6.85
N ARG A 88 -12.01 0.25 7.76
CA ARG A 88 -13.30 0.87 7.45
C ARG A 88 -13.28 2.39 7.30
N ASN A 89 -12.34 3.06 7.96
CA ASN A 89 -12.37 4.51 8.08
C ASN A 89 -11.33 5.20 7.19
N ILE A 90 -11.60 5.26 5.91
CA ILE A 90 -10.78 6.03 4.97
C ILE A 90 -11.36 7.43 4.90
N LEU A 91 -10.64 8.42 5.44
CA LEU A 91 -11.07 9.82 5.45
C LEU A 91 -10.84 10.50 4.10
N VAL A 92 -9.69 10.27 3.51
CA VAL A 92 -9.30 10.84 2.23
C VAL A 92 -8.49 9.82 1.45
N SER A 93 -8.80 9.69 0.17
CA SER A 93 -8.03 8.89 -0.78
C SER A 93 -7.55 9.80 -1.91
N ALA A 94 -6.27 9.73 -2.24
CA ALA A 94 -5.66 10.54 -3.28
C ALA A 94 -4.72 9.68 -4.13
N ASN A 95 -4.39 10.13 -5.35
CA ASN A 95 -3.47 9.41 -6.22
C ASN A 95 -2.02 9.77 -5.98
N THR A 96 -1.77 10.98 -5.49
CA THR A 96 -0.43 11.49 -5.21
C THR A 96 -0.40 12.23 -3.87
N SER A 97 0.81 12.45 -3.35
CA SER A 97 1.01 13.24 -2.12
C SER A 97 0.49 14.66 -2.27
N ASP A 98 0.71 15.29 -3.44
CA ASP A 98 0.25 16.66 -3.71
C ASP A 98 -1.27 16.74 -3.71
N GLU A 99 -1.94 15.77 -4.32
CA GLU A 99 -3.40 15.68 -4.30
C GLU A 99 -3.93 15.49 -2.87
N LEU A 100 -3.26 14.67 -2.08
CA LEU A 100 -3.62 14.48 -0.68
C LEU A 100 -3.55 15.78 0.10
N ILE A 101 -2.48 16.54 -0.06
CA ILE A 101 -2.30 17.83 0.60
C ILE A 101 -3.41 18.80 0.20
N LYS A 102 -3.75 18.88 -1.09
CA LYS A 102 -4.84 19.74 -1.59
C LYS A 102 -6.18 19.36 -0.97
N LYS A 103 -6.48 18.07 -0.91
CA LYS A 103 -7.72 17.58 -0.29
C LYS A 103 -7.77 17.85 1.21
N LEU A 104 -6.64 17.78 1.90
CA LEU A 104 -6.56 18.09 3.33
C LEU A 104 -6.77 19.57 3.62
N LYS A 105 -6.31 20.46 2.75
CA LYS A 105 -6.52 21.91 2.89
C LYS A 105 -8.00 22.28 2.77
N SER A 106 -8.77 21.54 1.99
CA SER A 106 -10.21 21.77 1.82
C SER A 106 -11.05 21.10 2.91
N LYS A 107 -10.50 20.14 3.65
CA LYS A 107 -11.14 19.45 4.77
C LYS A 107 -10.49 19.85 6.08
N LYS A 108 -11.28 20.37 7.02
CA LYS A 108 -10.82 20.52 8.40
C LYS A 108 -10.87 19.15 9.08
N LEU A 109 -9.70 18.54 9.26
CA LEU A 109 -9.59 17.31 10.03
C LEU A 109 -9.32 17.67 11.47
N ASN A 110 -10.21 17.26 12.37
CA ASN A 110 -9.96 17.32 13.81
C ASN A 110 -9.02 16.16 14.17
N SER A 111 -7.84 16.53 14.55
CA SER A 111 -6.82 15.59 15.01
C SER A 111 -7.22 14.98 16.38
#